data_8e0eec0dbaeafde21f6bb6e47a38fe4b
#
_entry.id   8e0eec0dbaeafde21f6bb6e47a38fe4b
#
_cell.length_a   1.000
_cell.length_b   1.000
_cell.length_c   1.000
_cell.angle_alpha   90.00
_cell.angle_beta   90.00
_cell.angle_gamma   90.00
#
_symmetry.space_group_name_H-M   'P 1'
#
loop_
_entity.id
_entity.type
_entity.pdbx_description
1 polymer ?
#
loop_
_entity_poly.entity_id
_entity_poly.type
_entity_poly.pdbx_seq_one_letter_code
_entity_poly.pdbx_strand_id
1 'polypeptide(L)'
;REDFLNELSSEIKKARGKTTLIALHHPMFNNGSHGGQYSFNSHMKPFPVIGTLKNIIRKTSGILDVDLQNKMYRELKNRVVSLSQENNKVIFVSGHEHSLQYLVEAGLPQIISGSGSKQSATRLMGNGQFAYGANGYARLDVFKDGSSFVRFYEVGNHKEVFQTKVLMANKSFTDNFSNDFPSEKVASIYSTDEVDKSGFYKFLWGDRYRKQYGTGVKAPTVNLDTLLGGLKPIRKGGGNQSKSLRLEDKQGRQYVMRALRKEASQYLQAIMFKDRYIGDKLDEDFTSKLLLDAFTGAHPYAPFVVGDLADAIGVYHTNPILYYVPKQNGLGNFNQDFGDELYMIEEHTSEGHDNKASFGYRNTLLSTDDMIKKTHKDEDIIVDE
;
A
#
# COMPACT_ATOMS: atom_id res chain seq x y z
N ARG A 1 -9.22 16.96 -1.45
CA ARG A 1 -8.67 15.96 -2.37
C ARG A 1 -7.50 15.18 -1.75
N GLU A 2 -6.53 15.87 -1.17
CA GLU A 2 -5.38 15.21 -0.53
C GLU A 2 -5.84 14.36 0.68
N ASP A 3 -6.75 14.85 1.51
CA ASP A 3 -7.32 14.09 2.63
C ASP A 3 -7.93 12.76 2.18
N PHE A 4 -8.71 12.77 1.12
CA PHE A 4 -9.26 11.56 0.50
C PHE A 4 -8.17 10.58 0.05
N LEU A 5 -7.11 11.08 -0.60
CA LEU A 5 -6.01 10.23 -1.07
C LEU A 5 -5.18 9.66 0.09
N ASN A 6 -5.01 10.43 1.15
CA ASN A 6 -4.33 9.97 2.37
C ASN A 6 -5.14 8.87 3.08
N GLU A 7 -6.45 9.05 3.19
CA GLU A 7 -7.36 8.05 3.75
C GLU A 7 -7.37 6.78 2.90
N LEU A 8 -7.51 6.91 1.57
CA LEU A 8 -7.44 5.77 0.65
C LEU A 8 -6.11 5.01 0.78
N SER A 9 -4.98 5.73 0.83
CA SER A 9 -3.66 5.12 1.07
C SER A 9 -3.61 4.34 2.37
N SER A 10 -4.15 4.92 3.46
CA SER A 10 -4.23 4.26 4.76
C SER A 10 -5.03 2.97 4.69
N GLU A 11 -6.20 2.99 4.07
CA GLU A 11 -7.08 1.81 3.96
C GLU A 11 -6.46 0.72 3.06
N ILE A 12 -5.83 1.09 1.94
CA ILE A 12 -5.10 0.13 1.09
C ILE A 12 -3.95 -0.52 1.88
N LYS A 13 -3.21 0.25 2.67
CA LYS A 13 -2.13 -0.26 3.52
C LYS A 13 -2.65 -1.20 4.61
N LYS A 14 -3.77 -0.87 5.25
CA LYS A 14 -4.43 -1.74 6.24
C LYS A 14 -4.95 -3.05 5.61
N ALA A 15 -5.33 -3.01 4.33
CA ALA A 15 -5.87 -4.14 3.59
C ALA A 15 -4.80 -5.01 2.90
N ARG A 16 -3.52 -4.71 3.04
CA ARG A 16 -2.44 -5.50 2.41
C ARG A 16 -2.57 -6.98 2.71
N GLY A 17 -2.48 -7.81 1.65
CA GLY A 17 -2.65 -9.26 1.73
C GLY A 17 -4.10 -9.75 1.72
N LYS A 18 -5.08 -8.84 1.79
CA LYS A 18 -6.53 -9.16 1.68
C LYS A 18 -7.07 -8.75 0.31
N THR A 19 -8.01 -9.51 -0.21
CA THR A 19 -8.78 -9.11 -1.40
C THR A 19 -9.50 -7.79 -1.10
N THR A 20 -9.17 -6.76 -1.87
CA THR A 20 -9.64 -5.39 -1.65
C THR A 20 -10.42 -4.92 -2.86
N LEU A 21 -11.68 -4.56 -2.67
CA LEU A 21 -12.52 -3.99 -3.71
C LEU A 21 -12.53 -2.46 -3.57
N ILE A 22 -12.14 -1.75 -4.62
CA ILE A 22 -12.28 -0.30 -4.71
C ILE A 22 -13.45 -0.01 -5.65
N ALA A 23 -14.58 0.38 -5.05
CA ALA A 23 -15.81 0.70 -5.77
C ALA A 23 -15.86 2.19 -6.09
N LEU A 24 -15.91 2.54 -7.36
CA LEU A 24 -15.96 3.89 -7.87
C LEU A 24 -17.01 3.98 -8.99
N HIS A 25 -17.73 5.12 -9.09
CA HIS A 25 -18.62 5.30 -10.23
C HIS A 25 -17.86 5.33 -11.55
N HIS A 26 -16.80 6.14 -11.63
CA HIS A 26 -15.96 6.28 -12.81
C HIS A 26 -14.85 5.22 -12.84
N PRO A 27 -14.66 4.49 -13.96
CA PRO A 27 -13.66 3.44 -14.06
C PRO A 27 -12.24 4.01 -14.20
N MET A 28 -11.26 3.38 -13.58
CA MET A 28 -9.85 3.73 -13.75
C MET A 28 -9.34 3.35 -15.15
N PHE A 29 -9.84 2.26 -15.71
CA PHE A 29 -9.52 1.77 -17.06
C PHE A 29 -10.82 1.51 -17.82
N ASN A 30 -10.87 1.88 -19.11
CA ASN A 30 -12.12 1.85 -19.87
C ASN A 30 -11.89 1.75 -21.40
N ASN A 31 -12.61 0.86 -22.04
CA ASN A 31 -12.63 0.65 -23.49
C ASN A 31 -13.96 1.09 -24.16
N GLY A 32 -14.71 1.97 -23.53
CA GLY A 32 -15.93 2.55 -24.06
C GLY A 32 -15.78 4.02 -24.47
N SER A 33 -16.90 4.70 -24.60
CA SER A 33 -16.96 6.09 -25.13
C SER A 33 -16.22 7.09 -24.25
N HIS A 34 -16.32 6.97 -22.93
CA HIS A 34 -15.59 7.80 -21.97
C HIS A 34 -14.10 7.49 -21.90
N GLY A 35 -13.68 6.31 -22.42
CA GLY A 35 -12.29 5.95 -22.68
C GLY A 35 -11.76 6.42 -24.06
N GLY A 36 -12.59 7.16 -24.82
CA GLY A 36 -12.24 7.66 -26.15
C GLY A 36 -12.42 6.63 -27.27
N GLN A 37 -13.25 5.59 -27.04
CA GLN A 37 -13.62 4.58 -28.04
C GLN A 37 -15.08 4.83 -28.47
N TYR A 38 -15.24 5.40 -29.66
CA TYR A 38 -16.55 5.80 -30.16
C TYR A 38 -17.10 4.75 -31.15
N SER A 39 -18.45 4.56 -31.10
CA SER A 39 -19.14 3.70 -32.06
C SER A 39 -19.12 4.30 -33.46
N PHE A 40 -19.28 3.47 -34.48
CA PHE A 40 -19.46 3.94 -35.86
C PHE A 40 -20.58 4.97 -35.98
N ASN A 41 -21.73 4.74 -35.33
CA ASN A 41 -22.84 5.68 -35.32
C ASN A 41 -22.48 7.05 -34.73
N SER A 42 -21.58 7.11 -33.74
CA SER A 42 -21.10 8.37 -33.19
C SER A 42 -20.29 9.18 -34.19
N HIS A 43 -19.54 8.51 -35.07
CA HIS A 43 -18.80 9.16 -36.16
C HIS A 43 -19.72 9.68 -37.29
N MET A 44 -20.90 9.07 -37.43
CA MET A 44 -21.89 9.42 -38.45
C MET A 44 -22.86 10.53 -38.02
N LYS A 45 -22.87 10.92 -36.75
CA LYS A 45 -23.85 11.92 -36.21
C LYS A 45 -23.16 13.23 -35.80
N PRO A 46 -23.68 14.43 -36.19
CA PRO A 46 -24.85 14.65 -37.07
C PRO A 46 -24.59 14.33 -38.54
N PHE A 47 -23.33 14.41 -38.99
CA PHE A 47 -22.84 14.03 -40.31
C PHE A 47 -21.46 13.37 -40.19
N PRO A 48 -21.03 12.51 -41.12
CA PRO A 48 -19.80 11.73 -40.98
C PRO A 48 -18.55 12.52 -40.63
N VAL A 49 -18.29 13.63 -41.32
CA VAL A 49 -17.11 14.48 -41.08
C VAL A 49 -17.23 15.22 -39.74
N ILE A 50 -18.39 15.80 -39.45
CA ILE A 50 -18.64 16.58 -38.23
C ILE A 50 -18.65 15.63 -37.01
N GLY A 51 -19.28 14.47 -37.08
CA GLY A 51 -19.28 13.47 -36.03
C GLY A 51 -17.86 12.97 -35.71
N THR A 52 -17.06 12.73 -36.73
CA THR A 52 -15.66 12.34 -36.56
C THR A 52 -14.84 13.45 -35.93
N LEU A 53 -14.96 14.69 -36.38
CA LEU A 53 -14.26 15.85 -35.81
C LEU A 53 -14.64 16.06 -34.33
N LYS A 54 -15.93 16.00 -34.02
CA LYS A 54 -16.44 16.05 -32.63
C LYS A 54 -15.77 15.00 -31.74
N ASN A 55 -15.69 13.75 -32.20
CA ASN A 55 -15.09 12.66 -31.44
C ASN A 55 -13.57 12.86 -31.28
N ILE A 56 -12.88 13.37 -32.29
CA ILE A 56 -11.45 13.70 -32.21
C ILE A 56 -11.24 14.81 -31.18
N ILE A 57 -12.00 15.93 -31.28
CA ILE A 57 -11.93 17.04 -30.32
C ILE A 57 -12.19 16.53 -28.90
N ARG A 58 -13.24 15.77 -28.67
CA ARG A 58 -13.57 15.19 -27.36
C ARG A 58 -12.42 14.33 -26.83
N LYS A 59 -11.82 13.50 -27.67
CA LYS A 59 -10.71 12.61 -27.30
C LYS A 59 -9.43 13.37 -26.97
N THR A 60 -9.16 14.49 -27.67
CA THR A 60 -7.89 15.22 -27.53
C THR A 60 -7.96 16.39 -26.55
N SER A 61 -9.12 17.05 -26.44
CA SER A 61 -9.26 18.26 -25.61
C SER A 61 -9.41 18.00 -24.11
N GLY A 62 -9.95 16.81 -23.73
CA GLY A 62 -10.23 16.50 -22.33
C GLY A 62 -11.20 17.48 -21.64
N ILE A 63 -12.06 18.17 -22.41
CA ILE A 63 -12.99 19.20 -21.89
C ILE A 63 -14.05 18.61 -20.96
N LEU A 64 -14.51 17.36 -21.24
CA LEU A 64 -15.56 16.75 -20.45
C LEU A 64 -14.99 16.08 -19.21
N ASP A 65 -15.49 16.48 -18.05
CA ASP A 65 -15.07 15.94 -16.73
C ASP A 65 -15.30 14.44 -16.55
N VAL A 66 -16.21 13.89 -17.34
CA VAL A 66 -16.58 12.47 -17.31
C VAL A 66 -15.66 11.57 -18.17
N ASP A 67 -14.77 12.15 -18.94
CA ASP A 67 -13.88 11.42 -19.85
C ASP A 67 -12.49 11.22 -19.24
N LEU A 68 -11.89 10.04 -19.48
CA LEU A 68 -10.53 9.71 -19.00
C LEU A 68 -9.44 10.68 -19.48
N GLN A 69 -9.69 11.43 -20.56
CA GLN A 69 -8.79 12.44 -21.11
C GLN A 69 -8.81 13.75 -20.32
N ASN A 70 -9.81 13.99 -19.48
CA ASN A 70 -9.87 15.17 -18.62
C ASN A 70 -8.67 15.20 -17.68
N LYS A 71 -8.04 16.36 -17.51
CA LYS A 71 -6.82 16.52 -16.71
C LYS A 71 -7.04 16.12 -15.26
N MET A 72 -8.12 16.60 -14.64
CA MET A 72 -8.40 16.32 -13.21
C MET A 72 -8.70 14.84 -12.99
N TYR A 73 -9.45 14.20 -13.90
CA TYR A 73 -9.74 12.78 -13.82
C TYR A 73 -8.45 11.95 -13.99
N ARG A 74 -7.61 12.33 -14.96
CA ARG A 74 -6.33 11.64 -15.20
C ARG A 74 -5.38 11.74 -14.01
N GLU A 75 -5.28 12.90 -13.38
CA GLU A 75 -4.48 13.07 -12.16
C GLU A 75 -5.03 12.20 -11.01
N LEU A 76 -6.36 12.21 -10.80
CA LEU A 76 -6.98 11.35 -9.79
C LEU A 76 -6.75 9.87 -10.10
N LYS A 77 -6.98 9.45 -11.36
CA LYS A 77 -6.70 8.09 -11.82
C LYS A 77 -5.27 7.68 -11.50
N ASN A 78 -4.29 8.47 -11.90
CA ASN A 78 -2.88 8.14 -11.72
C ASN A 78 -2.53 7.93 -10.24
N ARG A 79 -3.05 8.81 -9.35
CA ARG A 79 -2.85 8.69 -7.90
C ARG A 79 -3.52 7.44 -7.32
N VAL A 80 -4.79 7.20 -7.66
CA VAL A 80 -5.55 6.03 -7.19
C VAL A 80 -4.91 4.74 -7.68
N VAL A 81 -4.51 4.66 -8.95
CA VAL A 81 -3.83 3.49 -9.53
C VAL A 81 -2.49 3.26 -8.85
N SER A 82 -1.66 4.31 -8.69
CA SER A 82 -0.36 4.21 -8.01
C SER A 82 -0.50 3.66 -6.59
N LEU A 83 -1.41 4.21 -5.79
CA LEU A 83 -1.70 3.72 -4.44
C LEU A 83 -2.18 2.26 -4.42
N SER A 84 -3.03 1.91 -5.39
CA SER A 84 -3.60 0.55 -5.49
C SER A 84 -2.56 -0.50 -5.84
N GLN A 85 -1.51 -0.15 -6.58
CA GLN A 85 -0.41 -1.05 -6.92
C GLN A 85 0.46 -1.45 -5.72
N GLU A 86 0.36 -0.74 -4.59
CA GLU A 86 0.99 -1.14 -3.33
C GLU A 86 0.36 -2.41 -2.70
N ASN A 87 -0.80 -2.85 -3.20
CA ASN A 87 -1.46 -4.08 -2.77
C ASN A 87 -1.83 -4.92 -4.01
N ASN A 88 -1.20 -6.06 -4.17
CA ASN A 88 -1.39 -6.98 -5.30
C ASN A 88 -2.77 -7.68 -5.35
N LYS A 89 -3.70 -7.34 -4.46
CA LYS A 89 -5.04 -7.93 -4.34
C LYS A 89 -6.17 -6.91 -4.48
N VAL A 90 -5.90 -5.79 -5.12
CA VAL A 90 -6.91 -4.78 -5.43
C VAL A 90 -7.64 -5.13 -6.73
N ILE A 91 -8.95 -4.97 -6.71
CA ILE A 91 -9.85 -5.07 -7.85
C ILE A 91 -10.66 -3.79 -7.92
N PHE A 92 -10.64 -3.09 -9.03
CA PHE A 92 -11.54 -1.98 -9.30
C PHE A 92 -12.90 -2.48 -9.79
N VAL A 93 -13.98 -1.93 -9.25
CA VAL A 93 -15.35 -2.18 -9.71
C VAL A 93 -16.05 -0.85 -9.96
N SER A 94 -16.72 -0.73 -11.12
CA SER A 94 -17.36 0.53 -11.52
C SER A 94 -18.57 0.36 -12.41
N GLY A 95 -19.33 1.46 -12.56
CA GLY A 95 -20.37 1.65 -13.55
C GLY A 95 -19.95 2.63 -14.62
N HIS A 96 -20.70 3.74 -14.76
CA HIS A 96 -20.47 4.89 -15.65
C HIS A 96 -20.53 4.56 -17.15
N GLU A 97 -19.73 3.63 -17.63
CA GLU A 97 -19.80 3.13 -18.99
C GLU A 97 -20.93 2.11 -19.12
N HIS A 98 -21.90 2.39 -20.00
CA HIS A 98 -23.10 1.56 -20.14
C HIS A 98 -22.84 0.28 -20.93
N SER A 99 -21.84 -0.48 -20.49
CA SER A 99 -21.40 -1.75 -21.07
C SER A 99 -20.86 -2.67 -19.99
N LEU A 100 -20.58 -3.92 -20.35
CA LEU A 100 -19.87 -4.88 -19.51
C LEU A 100 -18.43 -4.99 -20.01
N GLN A 101 -17.45 -4.82 -19.13
CA GLN A 101 -16.06 -4.92 -19.52
C GLN A 101 -15.23 -5.57 -18.41
N TYR A 102 -14.19 -6.31 -18.85
CA TYR A 102 -13.11 -6.75 -17.97
C TYR A 102 -11.76 -6.41 -18.59
N LEU A 103 -10.95 -5.67 -17.82
CA LEU A 103 -9.65 -5.19 -18.24
C LEU A 103 -8.62 -5.49 -17.16
N VAL A 104 -7.35 -5.66 -17.54
CA VAL A 104 -6.24 -5.71 -16.59
C VAL A 104 -5.17 -4.73 -17.08
N GLU A 105 -4.99 -3.64 -16.36
CA GLU A 105 -4.00 -2.62 -16.70
C GLU A 105 -3.14 -2.31 -15.46
N ALA A 106 -1.84 -2.13 -15.68
CA ALA A 106 -0.89 -1.88 -14.59
C ALA A 106 -0.92 -2.96 -13.47
N GLY A 107 -1.26 -4.20 -13.82
CA GLY A 107 -1.42 -5.32 -12.88
C GLY A 107 -2.72 -5.30 -12.06
N LEU A 108 -3.63 -4.35 -12.33
CA LEU A 108 -4.87 -4.16 -11.59
C LEU A 108 -6.08 -4.56 -12.43
N PRO A 109 -6.92 -5.49 -11.95
CA PRO A 109 -8.18 -5.84 -12.61
C PRO A 109 -9.22 -4.71 -12.46
N GLN A 110 -9.93 -4.43 -13.54
CA GLN A 110 -11.08 -3.52 -13.59
C GLN A 110 -12.31 -4.27 -14.10
N ILE A 111 -13.37 -4.28 -13.32
CA ILE A 111 -14.69 -4.80 -13.68
C ILE A 111 -15.61 -3.61 -13.91
N ILE A 112 -16.20 -3.50 -15.09
CA ILE A 112 -17.25 -2.51 -15.39
C ILE A 112 -18.56 -3.25 -15.56
N SER A 113 -19.57 -2.87 -14.77
CA SER A 113 -20.92 -3.42 -14.78
C SER A 113 -21.95 -2.29 -14.84
N GLY A 114 -21.86 -1.47 -15.90
CA GLY A 114 -22.64 -0.23 -16.05
C GLY A 114 -23.87 -0.32 -16.94
N SER A 115 -24.20 -1.50 -17.52
CA SER A 115 -25.26 -1.66 -18.52
C SER A 115 -26.60 -2.17 -17.95
N GLY A 116 -26.93 -1.84 -16.69
CA GLY A 116 -28.18 -2.26 -16.08
C GLY A 116 -29.45 -1.64 -16.71
N SER A 117 -29.39 -0.38 -17.18
CA SER A 117 -30.52 0.34 -17.77
C SER A 117 -30.31 0.86 -19.17
N LYS A 118 -29.06 1.11 -19.55
CA LYS A 118 -28.68 1.64 -20.86
C LYS A 118 -27.57 0.78 -21.46
N GLN A 119 -27.47 0.85 -22.79
CA GLN A 119 -26.45 0.17 -23.55
C GLN A 119 -25.57 1.18 -24.29
N SER A 120 -24.28 0.96 -24.30
CA SER A 120 -23.33 1.70 -25.15
C SER A 120 -22.37 0.73 -25.84
N ALA A 121 -21.95 1.12 -27.03
CA ALA A 121 -20.93 0.36 -27.74
C ALA A 121 -19.62 0.40 -26.96
N THR A 122 -18.98 -0.73 -26.89
CA THR A 122 -17.64 -0.91 -26.33
C THR A 122 -16.81 -1.72 -27.30
N ARG A 123 -15.48 -1.66 -27.16
CA ARG A 123 -14.56 -2.36 -28.06
C ARG A 123 -13.49 -3.10 -27.28
N LEU A 124 -13.22 -4.33 -27.68
CA LEU A 124 -12.10 -5.08 -27.13
C LEU A 124 -10.79 -4.51 -27.68
N MET A 125 -10.03 -3.81 -26.83
CA MET A 125 -8.76 -3.15 -27.21
C MET A 125 -7.75 -3.18 -26.06
N GLY A 126 -6.47 -3.05 -26.41
CA GLY A 126 -5.38 -2.92 -25.44
C GLY A 126 -5.38 -4.05 -24.40
N ASN A 127 -5.48 -3.67 -23.14
CA ASN A 127 -5.49 -4.59 -22.01
C ASN A 127 -6.89 -5.15 -21.66
N GLY A 128 -7.88 -4.98 -22.54
CA GLY A 128 -9.21 -5.55 -22.41
C GLY A 128 -9.19 -7.06 -22.65
N GLN A 129 -9.88 -7.81 -21.79
CA GLN A 129 -10.08 -9.24 -21.95
C GLN A 129 -11.53 -9.57 -22.32
N PHE A 130 -12.45 -8.68 -21.98
CA PHE A 130 -13.86 -8.81 -22.33
C PHE A 130 -14.51 -7.43 -22.53
N ALA A 131 -15.39 -7.32 -23.52
CA ALA A 131 -16.17 -6.12 -23.81
C ALA A 131 -17.51 -6.53 -24.44
N TYR A 132 -18.62 -6.09 -23.84
CA TYR A 132 -19.97 -6.45 -24.24
C TYR A 132 -20.95 -5.29 -24.10
N GLY A 133 -21.58 -4.89 -25.18
CA GLY A 133 -22.43 -3.69 -25.28
C GLY A 133 -23.91 -3.93 -25.03
N ALA A 134 -24.32 -5.08 -24.53
CA ALA A 134 -25.72 -5.38 -24.19
C ALA A 134 -26.00 -5.15 -22.68
N ASN A 135 -27.30 -5.16 -22.31
CA ASN A 135 -27.73 -5.10 -20.92
C ASN A 135 -27.30 -6.35 -20.16
N GLY A 136 -26.74 -6.12 -18.98
CA GLY A 136 -26.24 -7.21 -18.17
C GLY A 136 -25.68 -6.75 -16.84
N TYR A 137 -25.08 -7.70 -16.13
CA TYR A 137 -24.42 -7.46 -14.85
C TYR A 137 -23.20 -8.38 -14.67
N ALA A 138 -22.32 -7.97 -13.77
CA ALA A 138 -21.19 -8.78 -13.34
C ALA A 138 -21.44 -9.34 -11.93
N ARG A 139 -20.98 -10.58 -11.69
CA ARG A 139 -20.88 -11.21 -10.36
C ARG A 139 -19.43 -11.54 -10.09
N LEU A 140 -18.94 -11.07 -8.94
CA LEU A 140 -17.62 -11.41 -8.45
C LEU A 140 -17.74 -12.40 -7.29
N ASP A 141 -17.17 -13.57 -7.43
CA ASP A 141 -17.07 -14.59 -6.40
C ASP A 141 -15.67 -14.53 -5.77
N VAL A 142 -15.58 -14.36 -4.46
CA VAL A 142 -14.32 -14.33 -3.68
C VAL A 142 -14.30 -15.52 -2.74
N PHE A 143 -13.26 -16.33 -2.81
CA PHE A 143 -13.10 -17.55 -2.03
C PHE A 143 -12.20 -17.35 -0.81
N LYS A 144 -12.32 -18.24 0.18
CA LYS A 144 -11.55 -18.18 1.44
C LYS A 144 -10.03 -18.29 1.22
N ASP A 145 -9.60 -18.94 0.14
CA ASP A 145 -8.19 -19.05 -0.25
C ASP A 145 -7.64 -17.76 -0.90
N GLY A 146 -8.47 -16.71 -1.03
CA GLY A 146 -8.13 -15.44 -1.66
C GLY A 146 -8.19 -15.44 -3.18
N SER A 147 -8.58 -16.57 -3.82
CA SER A 147 -8.87 -16.58 -5.25
C SER A 147 -10.21 -15.87 -5.53
N SER A 148 -10.36 -15.36 -6.74
CA SER A 148 -11.61 -14.76 -7.15
C SER A 148 -11.87 -14.97 -8.64
N PHE A 149 -13.16 -15.00 -8.99
CA PHE A 149 -13.65 -15.15 -10.36
C PHE A 149 -14.73 -14.11 -10.64
N VAL A 150 -14.70 -13.53 -11.83
CA VAL A 150 -15.79 -12.69 -12.33
C VAL A 150 -16.57 -13.44 -13.40
N ARG A 151 -17.90 -13.31 -13.35
CA ARG A 151 -18.82 -13.80 -14.37
C ARG A 151 -19.72 -12.66 -14.82
N PHE A 152 -19.96 -12.60 -16.13
CA PHE A 152 -20.85 -11.62 -16.73
C PHE A 152 -22.07 -12.32 -17.32
N TYR A 153 -23.21 -11.74 -17.05
CA TYR A 153 -24.50 -12.28 -17.47
C TYR A 153 -25.27 -11.28 -18.31
N GLU A 154 -25.89 -11.74 -19.38
CA GLU A 154 -26.86 -10.97 -20.15
C GLU A 154 -28.22 -10.99 -19.46
N VAL A 155 -28.90 -9.83 -19.42
CA VAL A 155 -30.27 -9.72 -18.90
C VAL A 155 -31.25 -10.33 -19.89
N GLY A 156 -32.33 -10.94 -19.38
CA GLY A 156 -33.39 -11.56 -20.15
C GLY A 156 -33.37 -13.09 -20.12
N ASN A 157 -32.27 -13.68 -20.48
CA ASN A 157 -32.09 -15.14 -20.46
C ASN A 157 -31.11 -15.62 -19.37
N HIS A 158 -30.54 -14.69 -18.60
CA HIS A 158 -29.48 -14.94 -17.60
C HIS A 158 -28.29 -15.74 -18.14
N LYS A 159 -28.02 -15.61 -19.44
CA LYS A 159 -26.92 -16.32 -20.09
C LYS A 159 -25.59 -15.78 -19.59
N GLU A 160 -24.72 -16.66 -19.12
CA GLU A 160 -23.32 -16.32 -18.89
C GLU A 160 -22.64 -16.07 -20.23
N VAL A 161 -22.11 -14.87 -20.42
CA VAL A 161 -21.45 -14.43 -21.66
C VAL A 161 -19.93 -14.41 -21.55
N PHE A 162 -19.41 -14.39 -20.31
CA PHE A 162 -17.98 -14.46 -20.07
C PHE A 162 -17.69 -14.82 -18.62
N GLN A 163 -16.61 -15.56 -18.39
CA GLN A 163 -16.03 -15.77 -17.07
C GLN A 163 -14.51 -15.81 -17.12
N THR A 164 -13.89 -15.34 -16.04
CA THR A 164 -12.44 -15.45 -15.89
C THR A 164 -12.03 -15.39 -14.43
N LYS A 165 -10.83 -15.92 -14.15
CA LYS A 165 -10.18 -15.78 -12.85
C LYS A 165 -9.60 -14.37 -12.72
N VAL A 166 -9.88 -13.69 -11.61
CA VAL A 166 -9.42 -12.32 -11.34
C VAL A 166 -8.17 -12.32 -10.48
N LEU A 167 -8.22 -13.03 -9.34
CA LEU A 167 -7.08 -13.21 -8.45
C LEU A 167 -6.75 -14.67 -8.25
N MET A 168 -5.46 -14.96 -8.13
CA MET A 168 -4.97 -16.27 -7.75
C MET A 168 -5.17 -16.53 -6.26
N ALA A 169 -5.28 -17.80 -5.87
CA ALA A 169 -5.26 -18.21 -4.47
C ALA A 169 -4.01 -17.66 -3.78
N ASN A 170 -4.13 -17.40 -2.49
CA ASN A 170 -2.96 -17.13 -1.67
C ASN A 170 -2.00 -18.32 -1.77
N LYS A 171 -0.73 -18.05 -2.03
CA LYS A 171 0.28 -19.10 -1.88
C LYS A 171 0.28 -19.50 -0.42
N SER A 172 0.01 -20.76 -0.11
CA SER A 172 0.31 -21.30 1.19
C SER A 172 1.84 -21.32 1.30
N PHE A 173 2.36 -20.66 2.30
CA PHE A 173 3.77 -20.73 2.61
C PHE A 173 4.03 -22.12 3.22
N THR A 174 4.76 -22.96 2.51
CA THR A 174 5.02 -24.35 2.89
C THR A 174 6.44 -24.55 3.43
N ASP A 175 7.25 -23.48 3.46
CA ASP A 175 8.60 -23.58 3.98
C ASP A 175 8.55 -23.76 5.51
N ASN A 176 9.15 -24.84 5.98
CA ASN A 176 9.36 -25.06 7.40
C ASN A 176 10.66 -24.39 7.81
N PHE A 177 10.53 -23.32 8.58
CA PHE A 177 11.68 -22.69 9.23
C PHE A 177 11.97 -23.36 10.57
N SER A 178 13.25 -23.43 10.92
CA SER A 178 13.63 -23.82 12.26
C SER A 178 13.09 -22.82 13.28
N ASN A 179 12.68 -23.32 14.44
CA ASN A 179 12.42 -22.48 15.61
C ASN A 179 13.56 -22.61 16.64
N ASP A 180 14.62 -23.32 16.27
CA ASP A 180 15.83 -23.46 17.07
C ASP A 180 16.86 -22.41 16.61
N PHE A 181 17.03 -21.37 17.39
CA PHE A 181 17.94 -20.27 17.13
C PHE A 181 18.90 -20.06 18.29
N PRO A 182 20.13 -19.59 18.03
CA PRO A 182 20.99 -19.11 19.10
C PRO A 182 20.29 -17.96 19.86
N SER A 183 20.49 -17.89 21.17
CA SER A 183 19.85 -16.87 22.02
C SER A 183 20.20 -15.43 21.61
N GLU A 184 21.31 -15.25 20.92
CA GLU A 184 21.81 -13.94 20.48
C GLU A 184 22.46 -14.06 19.10
N LYS A 185 22.38 -12.97 18.33
CA LYS A 185 23.02 -12.86 17.02
C LYS A 185 23.77 -11.54 16.93
N VAL A 186 24.96 -11.58 16.34
CA VAL A 186 25.66 -10.35 15.93
C VAL A 186 25.23 -10.01 14.50
N ALA A 187 24.65 -8.84 14.31
CA ALA A 187 24.20 -8.34 13.01
C ALA A 187 24.40 -6.84 12.89
N SER A 188 24.62 -6.36 11.66
CA SER A 188 24.65 -4.94 11.32
C SER A 188 23.38 -4.56 10.55
N ILE A 189 23.05 -3.27 10.52
CA ILE A 189 21.91 -2.74 9.76
C ILE A 189 22.21 -2.75 8.28
N TYR A 190 23.41 -2.27 7.91
CA TYR A 190 23.92 -2.26 6.54
C TYR A 190 25.18 -3.13 6.46
N SER A 191 25.49 -3.61 5.27
CA SER A 191 26.76 -4.28 4.99
C SER A 191 27.93 -3.29 5.00
N THR A 192 29.14 -3.81 5.12
CA THR A 192 30.36 -2.99 5.05
C THR A 192 30.43 -2.21 3.74
N ASP A 193 30.06 -2.84 2.62
CA ASP A 193 30.12 -2.21 1.29
C ASP A 193 29.12 -1.06 1.13
N GLU A 194 28.00 -1.11 1.83
CA GLU A 194 27.01 -0.03 1.81
C GLU A 194 27.46 1.21 2.57
N VAL A 195 28.25 1.04 3.63
CA VAL A 195 28.68 2.14 4.51
C VAL A 195 30.09 2.63 4.24
N ASP A 196 30.93 1.84 3.57
CA ASP A 196 32.27 2.28 3.23
C ASP A 196 32.24 3.28 2.07
N LYS A 197 32.76 4.48 2.35
CA LYS A 197 32.80 5.60 1.41
C LYS A 197 34.20 6.17 1.34
N SER A 198 34.62 6.60 0.14
CA SER A 198 35.90 7.23 -0.06
C SER A 198 36.10 8.49 0.80
N GLY A 199 37.35 8.86 1.09
CA GLY A 199 37.66 10.08 1.84
C GLY A 199 37.09 11.34 1.17
N PHE A 200 37.10 11.40 -0.17
CA PHE A 200 36.53 12.52 -0.92
C PHE A 200 35.01 12.59 -0.76
N TYR A 201 34.33 11.44 -0.78
CA TYR A 201 32.87 11.38 -0.54
C TYR A 201 32.52 11.86 0.88
N LYS A 202 33.29 11.42 1.90
CA LYS A 202 33.11 11.86 3.29
C LYS A 202 33.39 13.35 3.47
N PHE A 203 34.35 13.88 2.76
CA PHE A 203 34.64 15.32 2.77
C PHE A 203 33.41 16.13 2.25
N LEU A 204 32.77 15.68 1.17
CA LEU A 204 31.57 16.37 0.60
C LEU A 204 30.32 16.20 1.42
N TRP A 205 30.07 15.00 1.94
CA TRP A 205 28.77 14.61 2.52
C TRP A 205 28.82 14.39 4.05
N GLY A 206 29.99 14.54 4.67
CA GLY A 206 30.20 14.28 6.10
C GLY A 206 30.34 12.79 6.45
N ASP A 207 30.85 12.51 7.65
CA ASP A 207 31.02 11.13 8.14
C ASP A 207 29.69 10.47 8.53
N ARG A 208 28.70 11.27 8.99
CA ARG A 208 27.39 10.79 9.44
C ARG A 208 27.52 9.63 10.45
N TYR A 209 26.49 8.83 10.61
CA TYR A 209 26.48 7.64 11.48
C TYR A 209 26.76 6.33 10.71
N ARG A 210 27.46 6.39 9.55
CA ARG A 210 27.75 5.20 8.73
C ARG A 210 28.39 4.07 9.53
N LYS A 211 29.32 4.41 10.41
CA LYS A 211 29.98 3.43 11.29
C LYS A 211 28.96 2.68 12.13
N GLN A 212 28.01 3.38 12.73
CA GLN A 212 26.97 2.77 13.57
C GLN A 212 26.02 1.86 12.77
N TYR A 213 25.73 2.23 11.52
CA TYR A 213 24.94 1.36 10.63
C TYR A 213 25.68 0.09 10.20
N GLY A 214 26.98 0.16 9.97
CA GLY A 214 27.82 -0.96 9.54
C GLY A 214 28.43 -1.80 10.68
N THR A 215 28.36 -1.33 11.93
CA THR A 215 28.91 -2.08 13.07
C THR A 215 27.95 -3.19 13.48
N GLY A 216 28.47 -4.42 13.57
CA GLY A 216 27.71 -5.53 14.13
C GLY A 216 27.43 -5.32 15.61
N VAL A 217 26.17 -5.37 15.98
CA VAL A 217 25.72 -5.33 17.38
C VAL A 217 25.18 -6.70 17.80
N LYS A 218 25.43 -7.06 19.04
CA LYS A 218 24.88 -8.26 19.64
C LYS A 218 23.45 -8.00 20.07
N ALA A 219 22.48 -8.69 19.48
CA ALA A 219 21.07 -8.54 19.76
C ALA A 219 20.44 -9.88 20.17
N PRO A 220 19.50 -9.89 21.13
CA PRO A 220 18.73 -11.08 21.45
C PRO A 220 17.99 -11.59 20.21
N THR A 221 18.05 -12.90 19.97
CA THR A 221 17.25 -13.52 18.92
C THR A 221 15.86 -13.83 19.45
N VAL A 222 14.83 -13.50 18.68
CA VAL A 222 13.45 -13.65 19.13
C VAL A 222 12.69 -14.72 18.36
N ASN A 223 11.96 -15.55 19.10
CA ASN A 223 10.90 -16.39 18.57
C ASN A 223 9.54 -15.71 18.85
N LEU A 224 8.81 -15.36 17.79
CA LEU A 224 7.51 -14.68 17.91
C LEU A 224 6.46 -15.53 18.63
N ASP A 225 6.55 -16.87 18.53
CA ASP A 225 5.59 -17.77 19.18
C ASP A 225 5.71 -17.74 20.71
N THR A 226 6.82 -17.23 21.25
CA THR A 226 7.08 -17.17 22.71
C THR A 226 7.20 -15.74 23.24
N LEU A 227 7.57 -14.77 22.41
CA LEU A 227 7.74 -13.38 22.81
C LEU A 227 6.42 -12.83 23.38
N LEU A 228 6.46 -12.27 24.58
CA LEU A 228 5.30 -11.68 25.28
C LEU A 228 4.08 -12.64 25.37
N GLY A 229 4.33 -13.94 25.47
CA GLY A 229 3.29 -14.98 25.50
C GLY A 229 2.79 -15.44 24.13
N GLY A 230 3.45 -14.99 23.07
CA GLY A 230 3.19 -15.33 21.67
C GLY A 230 2.56 -14.18 20.90
N LEU A 231 3.27 -13.72 19.87
CA LEU A 231 2.84 -12.63 18.98
C LEU A 231 2.52 -13.18 17.58
N LYS A 232 1.38 -12.80 17.05
CA LYS A 232 0.96 -13.16 15.69
C LYS A 232 1.06 -11.97 14.76
N PRO A 233 1.71 -12.10 13.59
CA PRO A 233 1.67 -11.09 12.55
C PRO A 233 0.25 -10.92 12.00
N ILE A 234 -0.26 -9.69 11.98
CA ILE A 234 -1.61 -9.41 11.49
C ILE A 234 -1.62 -8.64 10.17
N ARG A 235 -0.67 -7.73 9.95
CA ARG A 235 -0.58 -6.95 8.70
C ARG A 235 0.73 -6.20 8.57
N LYS A 236 1.12 -5.88 7.33
CA LYS A 236 2.22 -4.94 7.08
C LYS A 236 1.83 -3.55 7.54
N GLY A 237 2.75 -2.83 8.10
CA GLY A 237 2.57 -1.42 8.49
C GLY A 237 2.71 -0.46 7.31
N GLY A 238 2.43 0.80 7.54
CA GLY A 238 2.42 1.87 6.55
C GLY A 238 3.66 2.77 6.55
N GLY A 239 4.80 2.34 7.11
CA GLY A 239 6.02 3.16 7.15
C GLY A 239 6.52 3.55 5.75
N ASN A 240 6.98 4.80 5.60
CA ASN A 240 7.51 5.30 4.33
C ASN A 240 9.02 5.07 4.18
N GLN A 241 9.74 4.71 5.23
CA GLN A 241 11.21 4.58 5.23
C GLN A 241 11.73 3.22 5.67
N SER A 242 10.92 2.43 6.36
CA SER A 242 11.31 1.13 6.89
C SER A 242 10.16 0.15 6.82
N LYS A 243 10.47 -1.10 6.58
CA LYS A 243 9.48 -2.18 6.70
C LYS A 243 8.96 -2.24 8.13
N SER A 244 7.66 -2.37 8.28
CA SER A 244 7.05 -2.60 9.59
C SER A 244 5.97 -3.66 9.51
N LEU A 245 5.82 -4.41 10.60
CA LEU A 245 4.86 -5.49 10.74
C LEU A 245 4.07 -5.25 12.02
N ARG A 246 2.75 -5.27 11.92
CA ARG A 246 1.87 -5.22 13.06
C ARG A 246 1.75 -6.62 13.63
N LEU A 247 1.98 -6.74 14.92
CA LEU A 247 1.86 -7.98 15.70
C LEU A 247 0.74 -7.82 16.72
N GLU A 248 0.15 -8.94 17.14
CA GLU A 248 -0.92 -8.98 18.14
C GLU A 248 -0.70 -10.14 19.09
N ASP A 249 -0.88 -9.92 20.38
CA ASP A 249 -0.85 -10.98 21.40
C ASP A 249 -2.23 -11.65 21.58
N LYS A 250 -2.29 -12.64 22.46
CA LYS A 250 -3.52 -13.42 22.73
C LYS A 250 -4.65 -12.59 23.38
N GLN A 251 -4.32 -11.43 23.93
CA GLN A 251 -5.26 -10.49 24.55
C GLN A 251 -5.71 -9.37 23.59
N GLY A 252 -5.25 -9.41 22.31
CA GLY A 252 -5.57 -8.40 21.32
C GLY A 252 -4.72 -7.12 21.41
N ARG A 253 -3.74 -7.07 22.31
CA ARG A 253 -2.82 -5.93 22.41
C ARG A 253 -1.87 -5.94 21.22
N GLN A 254 -1.65 -4.77 20.65
CA GLN A 254 -0.86 -4.62 19.44
C GLN A 254 0.56 -4.15 19.68
N TYR A 255 1.45 -4.61 18.82
CA TYR A 255 2.87 -4.26 18.81
C TYR A 255 3.30 -3.95 17.39
N VAL A 256 4.39 -3.19 17.27
CA VAL A 256 5.04 -2.92 15.97
C VAL A 256 6.42 -3.54 15.98
N MET A 257 6.69 -4.36 14.98
CA MET A 257 8.03 -4.80 14.63
C MET A 257 8.49 -3.95 13.43
N ARG A 258 9.51 -3.12 13.61
CA ARG A 258 10.02 -2.18 12.62
C ARG A 258 11.47 -2.47 12.31
N ALA A 259 11.81 -2.68 11.03
CA ALA A 259 13.20 -2.85 10.60
C ALA A 259 14.03 -1.59 10.88
N LEU A 260 15.25 -1.77 11.39
CA LEU A 260 16.20 -0.67 11.50
C LEU A 260 16.73 -0.27 10.13
N ARG A 261 16.80 -1.23 9.21
CA ARG A 261 17.15 -1.00 7.81
C ARG A 261 16.12 -0.10 7.14
N LYS A 262 16.60 0.90 6.42
CA LYS A 262 15.77 1.84 5.66
C LYS A 262 15.59 1.35 4.23
N GLU A 263 14.45 1.72 3.63
CA GLU A 263 14.04 1.34 2.27
C GLU A 263 13.94 2.61 1.41
N ALA A 264 14.89 2.79 0.49
CA ALA A 264 14.91 3.97 -0.36
C ALA A 264 13.73 3.99 -1.34
N SER A 265 13.36 2.86 -1.93
CA SER A 265 12.25 2.72 -2.86
C SER A 265 10.92 3.11 -2.23
N GLN A 266 10.64 2.69 -1.00
CA GLN A 266 9.43 3.09 -0.28
C GLN A 266 9.35 4.60 -0.06
N TYR A 267 10.48 5.22 0.32
CA TYR A 267 10.54 6.67 0.52
C TYR A 267 10.35 7.42 -0.79
N LEU A 268 11.03 7.02 -1.87
CA LEU A 268 10.89 7.61 -3.19
C LEU A 268 9.45 7.50 -3.71
N GLN A 269 8.82 6.34 -3.54
CA GLN A 269 7.41 6.13 -3.89
C GLN A 269 6.50 7.11 -3.15
N ALA A 270 6.69 7.27 -1.86
CA ALA A 270 5.83 8.10 -1.01
C ALA A 270 5.99 9.61 -1.29
N ILE A 271 7.18 10.07 -1.64
CA ILE A 271 7.48 11.51 -1.75
C ILE A 271 7.55 11.97 -3.21
N MET A 272 8.28 11.25 -4.08
CA MET A 272 8.61 11.72 -5.43
C MET A 272 7.71 11.11 -6.51
N PHE A 273 7.30 9.85 -6.35
CA PHE A 273 6.58 9.13 -7.40
C PHE A 273 5.11 8.87 -7.02
N LYS A 274 4.44 9.88 -6.48
CA LYS A 274 3.04 9.77 -6.03
C LYS A 274 2.07 9.35 -7.15
N ASP A 275 2.31 9.79 -8.38
CA ASP A 275 1.44 9.57 -9.54
C ASP A 275 1.84 8.36 -10.39
N ARG A 276 2.91 7.66 -10.01
CA ARG A 276 3.43 6.50 -10.73
C ARG A 276 4.04 5.49 -9.76
N TYR A 277 3.57 4.27 -9.80
CA TYR A 277 4.16 3.19 -9.03
C TYR A 277 5.50 2.75 -9.63
N ILE A 278 6.55 2.76 -8.83
CA ILE A 278 7.90 2.35 -9.22
C ILE A 278 8.27 0.95 -8.72
N GLY A 279 7.63 0.47 -7.62
CA GLY A 279 7.98 -0.81 -6.99
C GLY A 279 9.47 -0.88 -6.68
N ASP A 280 10.06 -2.06 -6.83
CA ASP A 280 11.46 -2.33 -6.52
C ASP A 280 12.44 -1.95 -7.67
N LYS A 281 11.96 -1.25 -8.70
CA LYS A 281 12.76 -0.91 -9.89
C LYS A 281 13.97 -0.01 -9.63
N LEU A 282 13.98 0.68 -8.51
CA LEU A 282 15.03 1.61 -8.14
C LEU A 282 15.93 1.09 -7.01
N ASP A 283 15.75 -0.14 -6.52
CA ASP A 283 16.48 -0.62 -5.34
C ASP A 283 18.00 -0.66 -5.53
N GLU A 284 18.47 -0.91 -6.75
CA GLU A 284 19.89 -0.93 -7.09
C GLU A 284 20.40 0.35 -7.79
N ASP A 285 19.53 1.35 -8.00
CA ASP A 285 19.89 2.58 -8.70
C ASP A 285 20.75 3.51 -7.83
N PHE A 286 21.53 4.37 -8.51
CA PHE A 286 22.37 5.38 -7.85
C PHE A 286 21.58 6.27 -6.89
N THR A 287 20.36 6.66 -7.28
CA THR A 287 19.48 7.51 -6.47
C THR A 287 19.12 6.84 -5.14
N SER A 288 18.80 5.55 -5.18
CA SER A 288 18.47 4.77 -3.98
C SER A 288 19.69 4.60 -3.07
N LYS A 289 20.86 4.35 -3.64
CA LYS A 289 22.12 4.27 -2.88
C LYS A 289 22.48 5.61 -2.21
N LEU A 290 22.26 6.74 -2.90
CA LEU A 290 22.48 8.07 -2.34
C LEU A 290 21.49 8.36 -1.20
N LEU A 291 20.23 7.95 -1.36
CA LEU A 291 19.20 8.13 -0.36
C LEU A 291 19.42 7.25 0.88
N LEU A 292 19.81 5.99 0.69
CA LEU A 292 20.22 5.11 1.80
C LEU A 292 21.39 5.72 2.59
N ASP A 293 22.36 6.29 1.90
CA ASP A 293 23.44 7.03 2.54
C ASP A 293 22.92 8.28 3.28
N ALA A 294 21.94 8.98 2.72
CA ALA A 294 21.34 10.15 3.38
C ALA A 294 20.67 9.78 4.71
N PHE A 295 20.03 8.61 4.80
CA PHE A 295 19.43 8.13 6.05
C PHE A 295 20.45 7.88 7.17
N THR A 296 21.74 7.70 6.86
CA THR A 296 22.79 7.60 7.88
C THR A 296 23.04 8.91 8.62
N GLY A 297 22.36 10.00 8.25
CA GLY A 297 22.35 11.27 8.99
C GLY A 297 21.67 11.19 10.35
N ALA A 298 20.79 10.20 10.58
CA ALA A 298 20.15 9.92 11.86
C ALA A 298 20.84 8.74 12.58
N HIS A 299 21.00 8.83 13.90
CA HIS A 299 21.58 7.73 14.67
C HIS A 299 20.61 6.54 14.73
N PRO A 300 21.00 5.32 14.28
CA PRO A 300 20.06 4.21 14.13
C PRO A 300 19.51 3.66 15.45
N TYR A 301 20.22 3.85 16.55
CA TYR A 301 19.86 3.33 17.88
C TYR A 301 19.29 4.41 18.81
N ALA A 302 19.09 5.64 18.33
CA ALA A 302 18.50 6.72 19.15
C ALA A 302 17.11 6.36 19.73
N PRO A 303 16.22 5.65 19.06
CA PRO A 303 14.92 5.30 19.63
C PRO A 303 14.98 4.53 20.95
N PHE A 304 16.06 3.76 21.18
CA PHE A 304 16.18 2.91 22.37
C PHE A 304 16.55 3.67 23.65
N VAL A 305 16.90 4.96 23.56
CA VAL A 305 17.18 5.80 24.74
C VAL A 305 16.09 6.83 24.99
N VAL A 306 15.12 6.96 24.10
CA VAL A 306 14.05 7.96 24.21
C VAL A 306 13.13 7.63 25.38
N GLY A 307 12.86 6.35 25.66
CA GLY A 307 12.04 5.92 26.80
C GLY A 307 12.57 6.44 28.12
N ASP A 308 13.85 6.23 28.40
CA ASP A 308 14.50 6.70 29.66
C ASP A 308 14.43 8.23 29.79
N LEU A 309 14.58 8.96 28.67
CA LEU A 309 14.48 10.42 28.66
C LEU A 309 13.04 10.88 28.90
N ALA A 310 12.06 10.21 28.32
CA ALA A 310 10.64 10.51 28.49
C ALA A 310 10.18 10.22 29.92
N ASP A 311 10.63 9.11 30.53
CA ASP A 311 10.37 8.78 31.93
C ASP A 311 10.91 9.88 32.86
N ALA A 312 12.10 10.41 32.59
CA ALA A 312 12.70 11.46 33.41
C ALA A 312 11.90 12.76 33.46
N ILE A 313 11.05 13.03 32.47
CA ILE A 313 10.21 14.22 32.34
C ILE A 313 8.71 13.91 32.41
N GLY A 314 8.33 12.65 32.66
CA GLY A 314 6.94 12.22 32.83
C GLY A 314 6.09 12.23 31.56
N VAL A 315 6.69 12.06 30.37
CA VAL A 315 5.98 12.02 29.09
C VAL A 315 5.64 10.58 28.74
N TYR A 316 4.43 10.35 28.25
CA TYR A 316 4.01 9.04 27.74
C TYR A 316 4.83 8.62 26.51
N HIS A 317 5.24 7.37 26.46
CA HIS A 317 6.11 6.85 25.41
C HIS A 317 5.94 5.35 25.19
N THR A 318 6.48 4.83 24.10
CA THR A 318 6.68 3.41 23.87
C THR A 318 8.07 2.97 24.33
N ASN A 319 8.25 1.67 24.59
CA ASN A 319 9.54 1.09 24.99
C ASN A 319 10.08 0.17 23.87
N PRO A 320 10.75 0.72 22.87
CA PRO A 320 11.33 -0.08 21.81
C PRO A 320 12.48 -0.95 22.34
N ILE A 321 12.45 -2.23 21.99
CA ILE A 321 13.51 -3.18 22.33
C ILE A 321 14.13 -3.70 21.03
N LEU A 322 15.47 -3.76 21.00
CA LEU A 322 16.23 -4.29 19.87
C LEU A 322 16.21 -5.81 19.87
N TYR A 323 15.87 -6.39 18.73
CA TYR A 323 15.91 -7.82 18.49
C TYR A 323 16.52 -8.15 17.12
N TYR A 324 17.18 -9.28 17.03
CA TYR A 324 17.37 -9.98 15.77
C TYR A 324 16.19 -10.93 15.55
N VAL A 325 15.47 -10.77 14.46
CA VAL A 325 14.33 -11.64 14.11
C VAL A 325 14.74 -12.52 12.94
N PRO A 326 14.97 -13.83 13.13
CA PRO A 326 15.24 -14.75 12.03
C PRO A 326 13.97 -15.06 11.25
N LYS A 327 14.12 -15.57 10.03
CA LYS A 327 13.01 -16.25 9.36
C LYS A 327 12.55 -17.42 10.20
N GLN A 328 11.24 -17.50 10.46
CA GLN A 328 10.67 -18.45 11.43
C GLN A 328 9.21 -18.78 11.13
N ASN A 329 8.71 -19.90 11.63
CA ASN A 329 7.32 -20.31 11.42
C ASN A 329 6.31 -19.26 11.92
N GLY A 330 6.61 -18.57 13.02
CA GLY A 330 5.78 -17.49 13.58
C GLY A 330 5.54 -16.29 12.65
N LEU A 331 6.42 -16.06 11.66
CA LEU A 331 6.21 -15.05 10.63
C LEU A 331 5.24 -15.49 9.52
N GLY A 332 5.02 -16.79 9.31
CA GLY A 332 4.15 -17.33 8.26
C GLY A 332 4.48 -16.73 6.88
N ASN A 333 3.46 -16.28 6.17
CA ASN A 333 3.63 -15.67 4.84
C ASN A 333 4.48 -14.37 4.82
N PHE A 334 4.69 -13.76 5.98
CA PHE A 334 5.52 -12.55 6.07
C PHE A 334 7.01 -12.84 5.99
N ASN A 335 7.45 -14.11 6.05
CA ASN A 335 8.84 -14.50 5.80
C ASN A 335 9.39 -14.09 4.43
N GLN A 336 8.50 -13.75 3.47
CA GLN A 336 8.92 -13.24 2.17
C GLN A 336 9.55 -11.84 2.26
N ASP A 337 9.10 -11.03 3.23
CA ASP A 337 9.48 -9.62 3.34
C ASP A 337 10.22 -9.32 4.65
N PHE A 338 10.12 -10.18 5.65
CA PHE A 338 10.64 -9.99 6.99
C PHE A 338 11.51 -11.17 7.42
N GLY A 339 12.37 -10.92 8.37
CA GLY A 339 13.29 -11.92 8.90
C GLY A 339 14.74 -11.69 8.49
N ASP A 340 15.65 -12.29 9.23
CA ASP A 340 17.12 -12.23 9.08
C ASP A 340 17.71 -10.82 9.20
N GLU A 341 17.05 -9.93 9.96
CA GLU A 341 17.45 -8.54 10.16
C GLU A 341 17.31 -8.09 11.62
N LEU A 342 17.84 -6.88 11.91
CA LEU A 342 17.62 -6.19 13.17
C LEU A 342 16.30 -5.41 13.14
N TYR A 343 15.49 -5.62 14.16
CA TYR A 343 14.21 -4.94 14.36
C TYR A 343 14.13 -4.29 15.72
N MET A 344 13.41 -3.19 15.81
CA MET A 344 12.84 -2.75 17.07
C MET A 344 11.40 -3.27 17.18
N ILE A 345 11.07 -3.80 18.36
CA ILE A 345 9.70 -4.20 18.70
C ILE A 345 9.26 -3.31 19.87
N GLU A 346 8.12 -2.68 19.70
CA GLU A 346 7.55 -1.74 20.67
C GLU A 346 6.04 -1.93 20.76
N GLU A 347 5.43 -1.43 21.82
CA GLU A 347 3.99 -1.36 21.95
C GLU A 347 3.41 -0.48 20.84
N HIS A 348 2.21 -0.83 20.43
CA HIS A 348 1.39 0.03 19.59
C HIS A 348 0.14 0.42 20.36
N THR A 349 -0.09 1.72 20.44
CA THR A 349 -1.33 2.27 21.00
C THR A 349 -2.51 1.83 20.12
N SER A 350 -3.58 1.35 20.76
CA SER A 350 -4.81 0.95 20.10
C SER A 350 -5.97 1.13 21.07
N GLU A 351 -7.13 1.50 20.55
CA GLU A 351 -8.33 1.73 21.37
C GLU A 351 -8.66 0.51 22.22
N GLY A 352 -8.92 0.74 23.49
CA GLY A 352 -9.27 -0.29 24.48
C GLY A 352 -8.11 -1.19 24.95
N HIS A 353 -6.90 -1.05 24.40
CA HIS A 353 -5.72 -1.87 24.72
C HIS A 353 -4.48 -1.04 25.07
N ASP A 354 -4.65 0.17 25.48
CA ASP A 354 -3.64 1.20 25.73
C ASP A 354 -3.32 1.36 27.22
N ASN A 355 -3.78 0.45 28.08
CA ASN A 355 -3.49 0.39 29.53
C ASN A 355 -2.09 -0.18 29.81
N LYS A 356 -1.10 0.26 29.05
CA LYS A 356 0.30 -0.12 29.21
C LYS A 356 1.00 0.87 30.14
N ALA A 357 2.06 0.41 30.80
CA ALA A 357 2.76 1.18 31.84
C ALA A 357 3.19 2.58 31.35
N SER A 358 3.59 2.69 30.09
CA SER A 358 4.15 3.92 29.52
C SER A 358 3.12 5.00 29.18
N PHE A 359 1.84 4.67 28.96
CA PHE A 359 0.81 5.66 28.57
C PHE A 359 -0.57 5.43 29.21
N GLY A 360 -0.70 4.50 30.16
CA GLY A 360 -1.93 4.25 30.89
C GLY A 360 -3.10 3.86 29.98
N TYR A 361 -4.28 3.73 30.57
CA TYR A 361 -5.50 3.38 29.85
C TYR A 361 -6.16 4.62 29.23
N ARG A 362 -6.59 4.50 27.98
CA ARG A 362 -7.42 5.48 27.25
C ARG A 362 -8.51 4.77 26.48
N ASN A 363 -9.71 5.33 26.44
CA ASN A 363 -10.83 4.77 25.66
C ASN A 363 -10.66 5.05 24.15
N THR A 364 -10.11 6.20 23.82
CA THR A 364 -9.93 6.69 22.46
C THR A 364 -8.57 7.34 22.28
N LEU A 365 -7.95 7.08 21.14
CA LEU A 365 -6.71 7.72 20.72
C LEU A 365 -6.96 8.48 19.41
N LEU A 366 -6.39 9.66 19.30
CA LEU A 366 -6.42 10.45 18.08
C LEU A 366 -5.07 10.38 17.37
N SER A 367 -5.10 10.40 16.04
CA SER A 367 -3.88 10.65 15.29
C SER A 367 -3.44 12.11 15.47
N THR A 368 -2.15 12.39 15.31
CA THR A 368 -1.63 13.77 15.33
C THR A 368 -2.37 14.66 14.33
N ASP A 369 -2.68 14.15 13.13
CA ASP A 369 -3.42 14.90 12.11
C ASP A 369 -4.85 15.24 12.57
N ASP A 370 -5.54 14.31 13.24
CA ASP A 370 -6.90 14.54 13.75
C ASP A 370 -6.87 15.49 14.94
N MET A 371 -5.87 15.40 15.78
CA MET A 371 -5.63 16.34 16.88
C MET A 371 -5.43 17.76 16.34
N ILE A 372 -4.52 17.95 15.38
CA ILE A 372 -4.28 19.25 14.75
C ILE A 372 -5.56 19.81 14.12
N LYS A 373 -6.34 18.97 13.41
CA LYS A 373 -7.63 19.40 12.85
C LYS A 373 -8.62 19.84 13.91
N LYS A 374 -8.66 19.20 15.06
CA LYS A 374 -9.54 19.58 16.18
C LYS A 374 -9.10 20.88 16.80
N THR A 375 -7.81 21.06 17.10
CA THR A 375 -7.28 22.31 17.67
C THR A 375 -7.50 23.51 16.77
N HIS A 376 -7.44 23.33 15.43
CA HIS A 376 -7.77 24.41 14.50
C HIS A 376 -9.27 24.78 14.42
N LYS A 377 -10.15 23.88 14.89
CA LYS A 377 -11.61 24.13 14.88
C LYS A 377 -12.12 24.69 16.19
N ASP A 378 -11.42 24.42 17.26
CA ASP A 378 -11.85 24.78 18.62
C ASP A 378 -10.62 25.31 19.38
N GLU A 379 -10.59 26.62 19.58
CA GLU A 379 -9.50 27.33 20.28
C GLU A 379 -9.43 26.98 21.78
N ASP A 380 -10.48 26.38 22.34
CA ASP A 380 -10.55 25.98 23.75
C ASP A 380 -9.93 24.59 24.01
N ILE A 381 -9.50 23.87 22.97
CA ILE A 381 -8.81 22.58 23.12
C ILE A 381 -7.36 22.80 23.52
N ILE A 382 -7.01 22.42 24.74
CA ILE A 382 -5.64 22.33 25.22
C ILE A 382 -5.14 20.91 24.89
N VAL A 383 -4.01 20.83 24.21
CA VAL A 383 -3.32 19.55 23.93
C VAL A 383 -2.21 19.41 24.94
N ASP A 384 -2.29 18.34 25.73
CA ASP A 384 -1.20 17.85 26.56
C ASP A 384 -0.53 16.72 25.77
N GLU A 385 0.65 16.97 25.22
CA GLU A 385 1.45 16.02 24.45
C GLU A 385 2.29 15.13 25.37
#